data_076a8ecf625560a9f0a07619a1427c23
#
_entry.id   076a8ecf625560a9f0a07619a1427c23
#
_cell.length_a   1.000
_cell.length_b   1.000
_cell.length_c   1.000
_cell.angle_alpha   90.00
_cell.angle_beta   90.00
_cell.angle_gamma   90.00
#
_symmetry.space_group_name_H-M   'P 1'
#
loop_
_entity.id
_entity.type
_entity.pdbx_description
1 polymer ?
#
loop_
_entity_poly.entity_id
_entity_poly.type
_entity_poly.pdbx_seq_one_letter_code
_entity_poly.pdbx_strand_id
1 'polypeptide(L)'
;MRNTTLTRMTFVLLVISTAVSAQEVTQTEKERALQYLESTKANLLESTKGLSEAQWNFKPGPDRWSIAQVMEHIAASEDFIRDGLLKEKVMISAAGQPNRDVKKIDEAVVMMIPDRTHKAQAPGPLVPNNRFGSPEGSLKHFLESRATTEQYLKTTAGLRDHVMDGPVGKMDGYEFILFIAAHSERHTKQIEEVKADPNFPRR
;
A
#
# COMPACT_ATOMS: atom_id res chain seq x y z
N MET A 1 80.56 20.48 -0.77
CA MET A 1 79.26 20.73 -1.29
C MET A 1 78.43 19.47 -1.06
N ARG A 2 77.47 19.47 -0.12
CA ARG A 2 76.65 18.32 0.27
C ARG A 2 75.24 18.58 -0.34
N ASN A 3 74.87 17.82 -1.37
CA ASN A 3 73.49 17.85 -1.91
C ASN A 3 72.60 17.00 -1.03
N THR A 4 71.63 17.61 -0.39
CA THR A 4 70.54 16.94 0.33
C THR A 4 69.35 16.88 -0.60
N THR A 5 69.06 15.68 -1.08
CA THR A 5 67.87 15.37 -1.90
C THR A 5 66.68 15.18 -0.98
N LEU A 6 65.70 16.09 -1.01
CA LEU A 6 64.44 16.01 -0.24
C LEU A 6 63.46 15.14 -1.01
N THR A 7 63.22 13.90 -0.52
CA THR A 7 62.21 13.01 -1.08
C THR A 7 60.82 13.45 -0.54
N ARG A 8 59.98 14.00 -1.42
CA ARG A 8 58.58 14.31 -1.12
C ARG A 8 57.77 13.02 -1.14
N MET A 9 57.32 12.59 0.02
CA MET A 9 56.40 11.47 0.18
C MET A 9 54.97 11.99 0.02
N THR A 10 54.36 11.68 -1.13
CA THR A 10 52.96 12.03 -1.43
C THR A 10 52.06 11.00 -0.77
N PHE A 11 51.36 11.40 0.28
CA PHE A 11 50.31 10.60 0.90
C PHE A 11 49.06 10.65 -0.01
N VAL A 12 48.73 9.55 -0.64
CA VAL A 12 47.44 9.37 -1.32
C VAL A 12 46.40 8.94 -0.28
N LEU A 13 45.52 9.86 0.09
CA LEU A 13 44.41 9.58 1.00
C LEU A 13 43.36 8.80 0.17
N LEU A 14 43.27 7.49 0.35
CA LEU A 14 42.22 6.66 -0.22
C LEU A 14 40.93 6.92 0.56
N VAL A 15 40.05 7.77 0.05
CA VAL A 15 38.68 7.96 0.57
C VAL A 15 37.86 6.74 0.19
N ILE A 16 37.71 5.78 1.09
CA ILE A 16 36.77 4.67 0.97
C ILE A 16 35.39 5.25 1.25
N SER A 17 34.67 5.63 0.19
CA SER A 17 33.23 5.89 0.28
C SER A 17 32.54 4.57 0.56
N THR A 18 32.16 4.31 1.80
CA THR A 18 31.20 3.27 2.13
C THR A 18 29.86 3.73 1.57
N ALA A 19 29.49 3.26 0.39
CA ALA A 19 28.13 3.36 -0.08
C ALA A 19 27.27 2.60 0.94
N VAL A 20 26.45 3.33 1.70
CA VAL A 20 25.40 2.71 2.50
C VAL A 20 24.43 2.11 1.51
N SER A 21 24.53 0.80 1.30
CA SER A 21 23.59 0.08 0.46
C SER A 21 22.22 0.20 1.12
N ALA A 22 21.27 0.83 0.42
CA ALA A 22 19.87 0.75 0.77
C ALA A 22 19.49 -0.75 0.85
N GLN A 23 18.65 -1.10 1.81
CA GLN A 23 18.24 -2.48 2.02
C GLN A 23 17.29 -2.87 0.88
N GLU A 24 17.76 -3.68 -0.06
CA GLU A 24 16.92 -4.20 -1.16
C GLU A 24 15.79 -5.08 -0.62
N VAL A 25 14.61 -5.00 -1.27
CA VAL A 25 13.51 -5.93 -0.99
C VAL A 25 13.92 -7.34 -1.41
N THR A 26 13.99 -8.25 -0.46
CA THR A 26 14.35 -9.63 -0.70
C THR A 26 13.28 -10.37 -1.50
N GLN A 27 13.67 -11.48 -2.16
CA GLN A 27 12.72 -12.34 -2.87
C GLN A 27 11.61 -12.87 -1.95
N THR A 28 11.96 -13.25 -0.71
CA THR A 28 10.99 -13.71 0.30
C THR A 28 9.98 -12.62 0.69
N GLU A 29 10.42 -11.36 0.81
CA GLU A 29 9.52 -10.23 1.07
C GLU A 29 8.58 -9.99 -0.12
N LYS A 30 9.09 -10.03 -1.36
CA LYS A 30 8.26 -9.92 -2.56
C LYS A 30 7.18 -11.00 -2.61
N GLU A 31 7.55 -12.25 -2.37
CA GLU A 31 6.62 -13.38 -2.33
C GLU A 31 5.55 -13.21 -1.24
N ARG A 32 5.94 -12.77 -0.05
CA ARG A 32 5.01 -12.48 1.06
C ARG A 32 4.02 -11.37 0.69
N ALA A 33 4.49 -10.27 0.10
CA ALA A 33 3.61 -9.19 -0.33
C ALA A 33 2.67 -9.63 -1.46
N LEU A 34 3.14 -10.42 -2.44
CA LEU A 34 2.29 -11.00 -3.48
C LEU A 34 1.21 -11.91 -2.90
N GLN A 35 1.56 -12.78 -1.95
CA GLN A 35 0.59 -13.63 -1.25
C GLN A 35 -0.45 -12.80 -0.49
N TYR A 36 -0.04 -11.70 0.13
CA TYR A 36 -0.96 -10.82 0.86
C TYR A 36 -1.89 -10.08 -0.10
N LEU A 37 -1.38 -9.52 -1.21
CA LEU A 37 -2.18 -8.92 -2.28
C LEU A 37 -3.22 -9.91 -2.84
N GLU A 38 -2.80 -11.15 -3.12
CA GLU A 38 -3.69 -12.20 -3.64
C GLU A 38 -4.75 -12.62 -2.62
N SER A 39 -4.37 -12.83 -1.35
CA SER A 39 -5.31 -13.24 -0.30
C SER A 39 -6.37 -12.17 -0.04
N THR A 40 -5.98 -10.89 0.01
CA THR A 40 -6.94 -9.78 0.21
C THR A 40 -7.85 -9.58 -1.01
N LYS A 41 -7.35 -9.82 -2.22
CA LYS A 41 -8.16 -9.87 -3.45
C LYS A 41 -9.20 -10.99 -3.39
N ALA A 42 -8.77 -12.21 -3.05
CA ALA A 42 -9.66 -13.37 -2.95
C ALA A 42 -10.76 -13.17 -1.88
N ASN A 43 -10.40 -12.63 -0.72
CA ASN A 43 -11.35 -12.34 0.34
C ASN A 43 -12.39 -11.28 -0.07
N LEU A 44 -11.97 -10.23 -0.78
CA LEU A 44 -12.87 -9.21 -1.30
C LEU A 44 -13.85 -9.79 -2.33
N LEU A 45 -13.35 -10.62 -3.26
CA LEU A 45 -14.19 -11.30 -4.25
C LEU A 45 -15.21 -12.21 -3.60
N GLU A 46 -14.84 -13.01 -2.61
CA GLU A 46 -15.78 -13.88 -1.89
C GLU A 46 -16.80 -13.08 -1.10
N SER A 47 -16.36 -11.99 -0.45
CA SER A 47 -17.22 -11.08 0.32
C SER A 47 -18.33 -10.42 -0.53
N THR A 48 -18.07 -10.21 -1.82
CA THR A 48 -19.00 -9.52 -2.75
C THR A 48 -19.73 -10.46 -3.70
N LYS A 49 -19.44 -11.75 -3.66
CA LYS A 49 -19.97 -12.75 -4.58
C LYS A 49 -21.47 -12.93 -4.46
N GLY A 50 -22.16 -12.82 -5.60
CA GLY A 50 -23.60 -13.10 -5.74
C GLY A 50 -24.51 -12.19 -4.93
N LEU A 51 -24.05 -10.98 -4.59
CA LEU A 51 -24.91 -9.97 -3.99
C LEU A 51 -25.95 -9.48 -4.96
N SER A 52 -27.21 -9.34 -4.48
CA SER A 52 -28.29 -8.71 -5.23
C SER A 52 -28.10 -7.17 -5.29
N GLU A 53 -28.79 -6.50 -6.20
CA GLU A 53 -28.77 -5.03 -6.29
C GLU A 53 -29.18 -4.37 -4.96
N ALA A 54 -30.21 -4.92 -4.29
CA ALA A 54 -30.62 -4.43 -2.97
C ALA A 54 -29.53 -4.57 -1.92
N GLN A 55 -28.76 -5.68 -1.95
CA GLN A 55 -27.63 -5.92 -1.04
C GLN A 55 -26.45 -4.99 -1.32
N TRP A 56 -26.11 -4.76 -2.59
CA TRP A 56 -25.08 -3.81 -2.99
C TRP A 56 -25.36 -2.39 -2.50
N ASN A 57 -26.63 -1.95 -2.56
CA ASN A 57 -27.03 -0.58 -2.28
C ASN A 57 -27.50 -0.37 -0.83
N PHE A 58 -27.58 -1.43 -0.01
CA PHE A 58 -28.01 -1.31 1.38
C PHE A 58 -27.03 -0.45 2.19
N LYS A 59 -27.57 0.53 2.91
CA LYS A 59 -26.86 1.40 3.84
C LYS A 59 -27.33 1.14 5.26
N PRO A 60 -26.43 0.74 6.18
CA PRO A 60 -26.78 0.55 7.60
C PRO A 60 -27.27 1.80 8.33
N GLY A 61 -27.05 2.96 7.74
CA GLY A 61 -27.45 4.27 8.29
C GLY A 61 -27.10 5.41 7.35
N PRO A 62 -27.57 6.62 7.61
CA PRO A 62 -27.40 7.78 6.70
C PRO A 62 -25.93 8.12 6.46
N ASP A 63 -25.07 8.00 7.49
CA ASP A 63 -23.64 8.32 7.43
C ASP A 63 -22.77 7.08 7.18
N ARG A 64 -23.37 5.95 6.82
CA ARG A 64 -22.66 4.69 6.53
C ARG A 64 -22.66 4.42 5.03
N TRP A 65 -21.54 3.93 4.55
CA TRP A 65 -21.42 3.51 3.15
C TRP A 65 -22.12 2.18 2.90
N SER A 66 -22.72 2.05 1.71
CA SER A 66 -23.18 0.77 1.17
C SER A 66 -21.99 -0.07 0.71
N ILE A 67 -22.21 -1.37 0.43
CA ILE A 67 -21.17 -2.24 -0.14
C ILE A 67 -20.68 -1.69 -1.47
N ALA A 68 -21.56 -1.17 -2.33
CA ALA A 68 -21.19 -0.55 -3.59
C ALA A 68 -20.22 0.64 -3.39
N GLN A 69 -20.49 1.49 -2.41
CA GLN A 69 -19.64 2.62 -2.08
C GLN A 69 -18.29 2.19 -1.50
N VAL A 70 -18.28 1.15 -0.65
CA VAL A 70 -17.03 0.58 -0.13
C VAL A 70 -16.19 -0.01 -1.25
N MET A 71 -16.81 -0.73 -2.19
CA MET A 71 -16.12 -1.32 -3.35
C MET A 71 -15.49 -0.24 -4.25
N GLU A 72 -16.25 0.83 -4.54
CA GLU A 72 -15.73 1.98 -5.29
C GLU A 72 -14.52 2.61 -4.58
N HIS A 73 -14.61 2.79 -3.26
CA HIS A 73 -13.51 3.33 -2.46
C HIS A 73 -12.26 2.44 -2.51
N ILE A 74 -12.42 1.12 -2.40
CA ILE A 74 -11.29 0.17 -2.52
C ILE A 74 -10.63 0.32 -3.89
N ALA A 75 -11.41 0.31 -4.96
CA ALA A 75 -10.90 0.41 -6.33
C ALA A 75 -10.15 1.72 -6.58
N ALA A 76 -10.72 2.85 -6.14
CA ALA A 76 -10.07 4.15 -6.27
C ALA A 76 -8.82 4.29 -5.41
N SER A 77 -8.80 3.67 -4.23
CA SER A 77 -7.65 3.71 -3.32
C SER A 77 -6.46 2.91 -3.84
N GLU A 78 -6.70 1.84 -4.59
CA GLU A 78 -5.63 1.06 -5.23
C GLU A 78 -4.76 1.96 -6.11
N ASP A 79 -5.40 2.73 -7.02
CA ASP A 79 -4.70 3.67 -7.90
C ASP A 79 -4.11 4.85 -7.13
N PHE A 80 -4.87 5.43 -6.22
CA PHE A 80 -4.42 6.59 -5.45
C PHE A 80 -3.16 6.29 -4.65
N ILE A 81 -3.09 5.11 -3.99
CA ILE A 81 -1.93 4.72 -3.20
C ILE A 81 -0.77 4.35 -4.12
N ARG A 82 -1.00 3.55 -5.18
CA ARG A 82 0.06 3.13 -6.09
C ARG A 82 0.60 4.29 -6.93
N ASP A 83 -0.26 5.02 -7.62
CA ASP A 83 0.17 6.04 -8.58
C ASP A 83 0.37 7.39 -7.89
N GLY A 84 -0.62 7.88 -7.12
CA GLY A 84 -0.58 9.21 -6.52
C GLY A 84 0.33 9.33 -5.28
N LEU A 85 0.56 8.26 -4.53
CA LEU A 85 1.47 8.29 -3.37
C LEU A 85 2.78 7.59 -3.68
N LEU A 86 2.76 6.30 -3.99
CA LEU A 86 3.98 5.52 -4.16
C LEU A 86 4.84 6.03 -5.31
N LYS A 87 4.34 6.05 -6.55
CA LYS A 87 5.13 6.45 -7.71
C LYS A 87 5.46 7.94 -7.72
N GLU A 88 4.48 8.81 -7.45
CA GLU A 88 4.66 10.25 -7.63
C GLU A 88 5.31 10.94 -6.43
N LYS A 89 5.28 10.33 -5.23
CA LYS A 89 5.79 10.96 -4.01
C LYS A 89 6.85 10.14 -3.30
N VAL A 90 6.59 8.87 -2.97
CA VAL A 90 7.55 8.06 -2.19
C VAL A 90 8.83 7.86 -2.96
N MET A 91 8.76 7.38 -4.21
CA MET A 91 9.93 7.03 -5.02
C MET A 91 10.83 8.22 -5.39
N ILE A 92 10.39 9.45 -5.12
CA ILE A 92 11.17 10.68 -5.33
C ILE A 92 11.41 11.48 -4.03
N SER A 93 11.00 10.93 -2.89
CA SER A 93 11.10 11.60 -1.59
C SER A 93 12.50 11.51 -0.99
N ALA A 94 12.65 11.92 0.26
CA ALA A 94 13.92 11.83 0.97
C ALA A 94 14.43 10.39 1.05
N ALA A 95 15.75 10.21 0.94
CA ALA A 95 16.39 8.91 1.10
C ALA A 95 16.04 8.27 2.45
N GLY A 96 15.86 6.95 2.44
CA GLY A 96 15.59 6.17 3.65
C GLY A 96 16.75 6.27 4.66
N GLN A 97 16.43 6.07 5.93
CA GLN A 97 17.44 6.03 6.98
C GLN A 97 18.11 4.65 7.03
N PRO A 98 19.45 4.57 7.03
CA PRO A 98 20.17 3.30 6.93
C PRO A 98 19.88 2.30 8.06
N ASN A 99 19.44 2.77 9.22
CA ASN A 99 19.19 1.95 10.42
C ASN A 99 17.70 1.82 10.74
N ARG A 100 16.81 2.03 9.75
CA ARG A 100 15.37 1.89 9.95
C ARG A 100 15.01 0.42 10.16
N ASP A 101 14.24 0.13 11.19
CA ASP A 101 13.71 -1.21 11.45
C ASP A 101 12.52 -1.48 10.50
N VAL A 102 12.86 -1.87 9.25
CA VAL A 102 11.87 -2.14 8.19
C VAL A 102 10.90 -3.25 8.59
N LYS A 103 11.38 -4.30 9.27
CA LYS A 103 10.53 -5.40 9.71
C LYS A 103 9.43 -4.94 10.65
N LYS A 104 9.78 -4.07 11.60
CA LYS A 104 8.80 -3.51 12.55
C LYS A 104 7.72 -2.69 11.85
N ILE A 105 8.08 -1.92 10.82
CA ILE A 105 7.10 -1.12 10.07
C ILE A 105 6.27 -2.02 9.15
N ASP A 106 6.87 -2.99 8.45
CA ASP A 106 6.14 -4.00 7.68
C ASP A 106 5.05 -4.68 8.53
N GLU A 107 5.42 -5.14 9.74
CA GLU A 107 4.48 -5.76 10.68
C GLU A 107 3.40 -4.76 11.15
N ALA A 108 3.77 -3.51 11.45
CA ALA A 108 2.83 -2.49 11.85
C ALA A 108 1.78 -2.20 10.75
N VAL A 109 2.19 -2.13 9.48
CA VAL A 109 1.26 -1.95 8.34
C VAL A 109 0.23 -3.08 8.31
N VAL A 110 0.70 -4.33 8.34
CA VAL A 110 -0.16 -5.52 8.23
C VAL A 110 -1.10 -5.67 9.43
N MET A 111 -0.66 -5.26 10.63
CA MET A 111 -1.46 -5.41 11.85
C MET A 111 -2.40 -4.23 12.09
N MET A 112 -1.94 -3.00 11.91
CA MET A 112 -2.67 -1.80 12.35
C MET A 112 -3.65 -1.29 11.29
N ILE A 113 -3.31 -1.38 10.00
CA ILE A 113 -4.19 -0.85 8.96
C ILE A 113 -5.53 -1.60 8.89
N PRO A 114 -5.58 -2.95 8.97
CA PRO A 114 -6.85 -3.69 8.96
C PRO A 114 -7.68 -3.55 10.23
N ASP A 115 -7.12 -2.96 11.29
CA ASP A 115 -7.85 -2.72 12.54
C ASP A 115 -8.94 -1.66 12.34
N ARG A 116 -10.19 -2.03 12.62
CA ARG A 116 -11.38 -1.18 12.46
C ARG A 116 -11.88 -0.57 13.76
N THR A 117 -11.17 -0.74 14.86
CA THR A 117 -11.53 -0.13 16.16
C THR A 117 -11.48 1.40 16.09
N HIS A 118 -10.59 1.95 15.23
CA HIS A 118 -10.48 3.38 14.97
C HIS A 118 -11.09 3.73 13.61
N LYS A 119 -12.05 4.66 13.60
CA LYS A 119 -12.61 5.19 12.36
C LYS A 119 -11.64 6.20 11.74
N ALA A 120 -11.47 6.11 10.43
CA ALA A 120 -10.75 7.09 9.62
C ALA A 120 -11.72 7.67 8.59
N GLN A 121 -11.58 8.96 8.29
CA GLN A 121 -12.30 9.59 7.20
C GLN A 121 -11.51 9.42 5.90
N ALA A 122 -12.22 9.11 4.82
CA ALA A 122 -11.61 9.06 3.50
C ALA A 122 -11.19 10.47 3.04
N PRO A 123 -10.00 10.63 2.45
CA PRO A 123 -9.66 11.86 1.74
C PRO A 123 -10.70 12.19 0.67
N GLY A 124 -10.93 13.47 0.42
CA GLY A 124 -11.95 13.93 -0.55
C GLY A 124 -11.92 13.20 -1.90
N PRO A 125 -10.75 13.01 -2.54
CA PRO A 125 -10.64 12.27 -3.81
C PRO A 125 -11.08 10.81 -3.75
N LEU A 126 -11.15 10.22 -2.56
CA LEU A 126 -11.52 8.81 -2.35
C LEU A 126 -12.94 8.64 -1.80
N VAL A 127 -13.68 9.73 -1.61
CA VAL A 127 -15.11 9.66 -1.27
C VAL A 127 -15.88 9.11 -2.47
N PRO A 128 -16.71 8.05 -2.29
CA PRO A 128 -17.48 7.47 -3.38
C PRO A 128 -18.42 8.45 -4.05
N ASN A 129 -18.42 8.48 -5.37
CA ASN A 129 -19.24 9.37 -6.21
C ASN A 129 -19.74 8.70 -7.49
N ASN A 130 -19.76 7.36 -7.51
CA ASN A 130 -20.15 6.52 -8.65
C ASN A 130 -19.22 6.64 -9.87
N ARG A 131 -17.91 6.85 -9.64
CA ARG A 131 -16.91 7.08 -10.71
C ARG A 131 -16.74 5.93 -11.69
N PHE A 132 -17.05 4.70 -11.30
CA PHE A 132 -16.94 3.51 -12.14
C PHE A 132 -18.32 3.03 -12.69
N GLY A 133 -19.38 3.80 -12.43
CA GLY A 133 -20.72 3.60 -12.99
C GLY A 133 -21.55 2.50 -12.32
N SER A 134 -20.93 1.45 -11.78
CA SER A 134 -21.63 0.35 -11.09
C SER A 134 -20.70 -0.40 -10.13
N PRO A 135 -21.26 -1.26 -9.25
CA PRO A 135 -20.45 -2.16 -8.42
C PRO A 135 -19.56 -3.10 -9.25
N GLU A 136 -20.07 -3.62 -10.36
CA GLU A 136 -19.32 -4.48 -11.29
C GLU A 136 -18.20 -3.68 -11.98
N GLY A 137 -18.47 -2.43 -12.34
CA GLY A 137 -17.47 -1.51 -12.88
C GLY A 137 -16.34 -1.24 -11.87
N SER A 138 -16.69 -1.02 -10.60
CA SER A 138 -15.74 -0.87 -9.51
C SER A 138 -14.91 -2.15 -9.30
N LEU A 139 -15.55 -3.32 -9.33
CA LEU A 139 -14.87 -4.60 -9.18
C LEU A 139 -13.91 -4.89 -10.34
N LYS A 140 -14.35 -4.64 -11.58
CA LYS A 140 -13.49 -4.78 -12.76
C LYS A 140 -12.26 -3.88 -12.65
N HIS A 141 -12.45 -2.61 -12.33
CA HIS A 141 -11.37 -1.65 -12.17
C HIS A 141 -10.39 -2.08 -11.09
N PHE A 142 -10.89 -2.54 -9.93
CA PHE A 142 -10.06 -3.07 -8.86
C PHE A 142 -9.17 -4.23 -9.33
N LEU A 143 -9.71 -5.19 -10.09
CA LEU A 143 -8.95 -6.35 -10.57
C LEU A 143 -7.83 -5.93 -11.53
N GLU A 144 -8.10 -5.00 -12.43
CA GLU A 144 -7.12 -4.45 -13.37
C GLU A 144 -6.02 -3.66 -12.63
N SER A 145 -6.41 -2.84 -11.66
CA SER A 145 -5.49 -2.06 -10.83
C SER A 145 -4.64 -2.94 -9.93
N ARG A 146 -5.21 -3.99 -9.30
CA ARG A 146 -4.49 -4.97 -8.49
C ARG A 146 -3.43 -5.72 -9.30
N ALA A 147 -3.76 -6.16 -10.50
CA ALA A 147 -2.78 -6.79 -11.39
C ALA A 147 -1.61 -5.83 -11.73
N THR A 148 -1.91 -4.53 -11.89
CA THR A 148 -0.89 -3.50 -12.10
C THR A 148 0.01 -3.33 -10.87
N THR A 149 -0.56 -3.35 -9.66
CA THR A 149 0.18 -3.28 -8.38
C THR A 149 1.09 -4.49 -8.21
N GLU A 150 0.60 -5.69 -8.50
CA GLU A 150 1.40 -6.93 -8.44
C GLU A 150 2.57 -6.89 -9.43
N GLN A 151 2.32 -6.39 -10.65
CA GLN A 151 3.38 -6.22 -11.66
C GLN A 151 4.41 -5.18 -11.22
N TYR A 152 3.97 -4.06 -10.65
CA TYR A 152 4.85 -3.01 -10.13
C TYR A 152 5.79 -3.55 -9.04
N LEU A 153 5.28 -4.33 -8.08
CA LEU A 153 6.10 -4.99 -7.07
C LEU A 153 7.17 -5.93 -7.67
N LYS A 154 6.79 -6.68 -8.72
CA LYS A 154 7.71 -7.64 -9.36
C LYS A 154 8.87 -6.96 -10.09
N THR A 155 8.62 -5.80 -10.69
CA THR A 155 9.54 -5.18 -11.65
C THR A 155 10.27 -3.95 -11.11
N THR A 156 9.83 -3.37 -10.00
CA THR A 156 10.43 -2.14 -9.48
C THR A 156 11.57 -2.47 -8.51
N ALA A 157 12.74 -1.87 -8.78
CA ALA A 157 13.87 -1.84 -7.85
C ALA A 157 13.79 -0.64 -6.91
N GLY A 158 14.60 -0.63 -5.86
CA GLY A 158 14.74 0.53 -4.98
C GLY A 158 13.50 0.87 -4.14
N LEU A 159 12.58 -0.08 -3.93
CA LEU A 159 11.35 0.16 -3.15
C LEU A 159 11.62 0.56 -1.70
N ARG A 160 12.83 0.30 -1.17
CA ARG A 160 13.22 0.71 0.18
C ARG A 160 14.14 1.92 0.24
N ASP A 161 14.47 2.53 -0.92
CA ASP A 161 15.44 3.61 -1.02
C ASP A 161 14.93 4.94 -0.49
N HIS A 162 13.63 5.13 -0.51
CA HIS A 162 12.95 6.38 -0.18
C HIS A 162 11.86 6.17 0.86
N VAL A 163 11.63 7.18 1.69
CA VAL A 163 10.58 7.15 2.72
C VAL A 163 9.74 8.43 2.72
N MET A 164 8.46 8.27 3.03
CA MET A 164 7.52 9.38 3.25
C MET A 164 6.67 9.09 4.49
N ASP A 165 6.11 10.13 5.11
CA ASP A 165 5.15 9.95 6.19
C ASP A 165 3.88 9.24 5.68
N GLY A 166 3.52 8.17 6.34
CA GLY A 166 2.36 7.33 6.04
C GLY A 166 1.55 7.01 7.29
N PRO A 167 0.52 6.17 7.19
CA PRO A 167 -0.40 5.88 8.29
C PRO A 167 0.24 5.31 9.56
N VAL A 168 1.39 4.64 9.45
CA VAL A 168 2.08 4.00 10.59
C VAL A 168 3.48 4.59 10.82
N GLY A 169 3.70 5.82 10.39
CA GLY A 169 4.99 6.51 10.49
C GLY A 169 5.69 6.64 9.14
N LYS A 170 7.03 6.74 9.12
CA LYS A 170 7.78 6.80 7.86
C LYS A 170 7.78 5.44 7.17
N MET A 171 7.19 5.41 5.98
CA MET A 171 6.99 4.22 5.16
C MET A 171 7.77 4.33 3.85
N ASP A 172 8.34 3.21 3.41
CA ASP A 172 8.99 3.07 2.11
C ASP A 172 8.03 2.52 1.03
N GLY A 173 8.54 2.37 -0.20
CA GLY A 173 7.73 1.90 -1.32
C GLY A 173 7.17 0.50 -1.13
N TYR A 174 7.91 -0.41 -0.50
CA TYR A 174 7.43 -1.77 -0.20
C TYR A 174 6.30 -1.74 0.83
N GLU A 175 6.44 -0.93 1.87
CA GLU A 175 5.42 -0.75 2.91
C GLU A 175 4.14 -0.09 2.35
N PHE A 176 4.25 0.80 1.35
CA PHE A 176 3.08 1.31 0.63
C PHE A 176 2.38 0.23 -0.20
N ILE A 177 3.10 -0.75 -0.73
CA ILE A 177 2.48 -1.93 -1.38
C ILE A 177 1.75 -2.80 -0.34
N LEU A 178 2.36 -3.05 0.82
CA LEU A 178 1.67 -3.73 1.92
C LEU A 178 0.44 -2.95 2.38
N PHE A 179 0.51 -1.61 2.41
CA PHE A 179 -0.61 -0.75 2.75
C PHE A 179 -1.78 -0.90 1.77
N ILE A 180 -1.54 -1.05 0.47
CA ILE A 180 -2.59 -1.33 -0.53
C ILE A 180 -3.36 -2.62 -0.15
N ALA A 181 -2.65 -3.70 0.15
CA ALA A 181 -3.26 -4.97 0.55
C ALA A 181 -4.04 -4.85 1.88
N ALA A 182 -3.41 -4.26 2.89
CA ALA A 182 -3.99 -4.05 4.22
C ALA A 182 -5.22 -3.13 4.20
N HIS A 183 -5.23 -2.12 3.33
CA HIS A 183 -6.37 -1.23 3.10
C HIS A 183 -7.56 -1.99 2.49
N SER A 184 -7.32 -2.86 1.51
CA SER A 184 -8.36 -3.74 0.96
C SER A 184 -8.92 -4.67 2.03
N GLU A 185 -8.07 -5.26 2.88
CA GLU A 185 -8.52 -6.09 4.02
C GLU A 185 -9.40 -5.30 4.99
N ARG A 186 -8.97 -4.08 5.37
CA ARG A 186 -9.74 -3.18 6.23
C ARG A 186 -11.16 -2.97 5.71
N HIS A 187 -11.28 -2.71 4.42
CA HIS A 187 -12.57 -2.41 3.80
C HIS A 187 -13.38 -3.67 3.44
N THR A 188 -12.75 -4.82 3.25
CA THR A 188 -13.45 -6.10 3.22
C THR A 188 -14.13 -6.40 4.57
N LYS A 189 -13.45 -6.15 5.69
CA LYS A 189 -14.05 -6.21 7.03
C LYS A 189 -15.23 -5.23 7.16
N GLN A 190 -15.14 -4.03 6.55
CA GLN A 190 -16.27 -3.09 6.53
C GLN A 190 -17.48 -3.64 5.74
N ILE A 191 -17.26 -4.34 4.64
CA ILE A 191 -18.33 -5.02 3.90
C ILE A 191 -19.00 -6.07 4.79
N GLU A 192 -18.22 -6.86 5.52
CA GLU A 192 -18.79 -7.85 6.44
C GLU A 192 -19.58 -7.21 7.58
N GLU A 193 -19.18 -6.04 8.08
CA GLU A 193 -19.97 -5.25 9.04
C GLU A 193 -21.32 -4.79 8.44
N VAL A 194 -21.36 -4.41 7.17
CA VAL A 194 -22.60 -4.06 6.47
C VAL A 194 -23.51 -5.27 6.33
N LYS A 195 -22.95 -6.43 5.97
CA LYS A 195 -23.70 -7.70 5.83
C LYS A 195 -24.22 -8.23 7.15
N ALA A 196 -23.57 -7.89 8.25
CA ALA A 196 -23.98 -8.29 9.60
C ALA A 196 -25.11 -7.42 10.18
N ASP A 197 -25.54 -6.35 9.49
CA ASP A 197 -26.62 -5.50 9.97
C ASP A 197 -27.96 -6.30 10.01
N PRO A 198 -28.73 -6.23 11.10
CA PRO A 198 -30.01 -6.95 11.22
C PRO A 198 -31.02 -6.67 10.10
N ASN A 199 -30.94 -5.51 9.46
CA ASN A 199 -31.80 -5.09 8.36
C ASN A 199 -31.20 -5.38 6.97
N PHE A 200 -30.05 -6.05 6.90
CA PHE A 200 -29.44 -6.39 5.61
C PHE A 200 -30.39 -7.24 4.77
N PRO A 201 -30.64 -6.91 3.48
CA PRO A 201 -31.61 -7.59 2.66
C PRO A 201 -31.34 -9.08 2.54
N ARG A 202 -32.36 -9.91 2.73
CA ARG A 202 -32.30 -11.35 2.43
C ARG A 202 -32.29 -11.55 0.92
N ARG A 203 -31.66 -12.62 0.47
CA ARG A 203 -31.71 -13.02 -0.95
C ARG A 203 -33.13 -13.33 -1.37
#